data_975d8c6b88e45105972d4b96a0643d73
#
_entry.id   975d8c6b88e45105972d4b96a0643d73
#
_cell.length_a   1.000
_cell.length_b   1.000
_cell.length_c   1.000
_cell.angle_alpha   90.00
_cell.angle_beta   90.00
_cell.angle_gamma   90.00
#
_symmetry.space_group_name_H-M   'P 1'
#
loop_
_entity.id
_entity.type
_entity.pdbx_description
1 polymer ?
#
loop_
_entity_poly.entity_id
_entity_poly.type
_entity_poly.pdbx_seq_one_letter_code
_entity_poly.pdbx_strand_id
1 'polypeptide(L)'
;MDDGTFDVLVVGGGINGAVSALALSSHGLRVALVERHDFASGTSQESSCMVWGGFKYLESRDLKLVAGLCDSRNRLAKAFPTRLAETRFLAAMDHGAPFPPWFASLGAVAYWGLGRLATQPPRHRSRETIERLEPAVDTSLVRGGIEYSDYLLVDNDARFV
;
A
#
# COMPACT_ATOMS: atom_id res chain seq x y z
N MET A 1 -36.71 -20.47 -15.29
CA MET A 1 -36.23 -19.31 -16.10
C MET A 1 -35.72 -18.30 -15.11
N ASP A 2 -34.49 -17.90 -15.26
CA ASP A 2 -33.96 -16.77 -14.46
C ASP A 2 -34.71 -15.52 -14.95
N ASP A 3 -35.44 -14.86 -14.05
CA ASP A 3 -36.28 -13.71 -14.40
C ASP A 3 -35.45 -12.43 -14.66
N GLY A 4 -34.12 -12.55 -14.68
CA GLY A 4 -33.21 -11.47 -14.96
C GLY A 4 -33.17 -10.37 -13.88
N THR A 5 -33.80 -10.66 -12.69
CA THR A 5 -33.78 -9.70 -11.58
C THR A 5 -32.50 -9.78 -10.77
N PHE A 6 -31.95 -8.64 -10.40
CA PHE A 6 -30.81 -8.51 -9.49
C PHE A 6 -31.31 -7.97 -8.14
N ASP A 7 -30.65 -8.43 -7.07
CA ASP A 7 -30.94 -7.96 -5.72
C ASP A 7 -30.24 -6.63 -5.43
N VAL A 8 -29.07 -6.39 -6.06
CA VAL A 8 -28.24 -5.19 -5.89
C VAL A 8 -27.67 -4.74 -7.23
N LEU A 9 -27.69 -3.44 -7.46
CA LEU A 9 -26.94 -2.78 -8.53
C LEU A 9 -25.78 -1.98 -7.92
N VAL A 10 -24.56 -2.32 -8.28
CA VAL A 10 -23.35 -1.57 -7.95
C VAL A 10 -22.98 -0.66 -9.13
N VAL A 11 -22.87 0.63 -8.88
CA VAL A 11 -22.52 1.63 -9.89
C VAL A 11 -21.07 2.08 -9.67
N GLY A 12 -20.21 1.77 -10.65
CA GLY A 12 -18.79 2.06 -10.62
C GLY A 12 -17.92 0.83 -10.38
N GLY A 13 -16.98 0.58 -11.29
CA GLY A 13 -16.07 -0.56 -11.31
C GLY A 13 -14.66 -0.26 -10.78
N GLY A 14 -14.49 0.74 -9.90
CA GLY A 14 -13.27 0.94 -9.13
C GLY A 14 -13.18 -0.04 -7.95
N ILE A 15 -12.11 0.07 -7.13
CA ILE A 15 -11.87 -0.86 -6.00
C ILE A 15 -13.07 -1.00 -5.06
N ASN A 16 -13.73 0.09 -4.72
CA ASN A 16 -14.88 0.04 -3.81
C ASN A 16 -16.07 -0.72 -4.41
N GLY A 17 -16.37 -0.51 -5.70
CA GLY A 17 -17.42 -1.24 -6.38
C GLY A 17 -17.10 -2.72 -6.53
N ALA A 18 -15.89 -3.06 -6.94
CA ALA A 18 -15.43 -4.43 -7.09
C ALA A 18 -15.51 -5.22 -5.77
N VAL A 19 -14.97 -4.65 -4.67
CA VAL A 19 -15.01 -5.26 -3.34
C VAL A 19 -16.44 -5.39 -2.82
N SER A 20 -17.28 -4.38 -3.06
CA SER A 20 -18.71 -4.44 -2.66
C SER A 20 -19.46 -5.53 -3.42
N ALA A 21 -19.26 -5.60 -4.74
CA ALA A 21 -19.89 -6.63 -5.57
C ALA A 21 -19.45 -8.03 -5.14
N LEU A 22 -18.15 -8.23 -4.91
CA LEU A 22 -17.61 -9.51 -4.44
C LEU A 22 -18.20 -9.90 -3.08
N ALA A 23 -18.22 -8.97 -2.12
CA ALA A 23 -18.76 -9.22 -0.79
C ALA A 23 -20.26 -9.60 -0.84
N LEU A 24 -21.06 -8.84 -1.59
CA LEU A 24 -22.50 -9.12 -1.72
C LEU A 24 -22.76 -10.46 -2.43
N SER A 25 -22.02 -10.74 -3.52
CA SER A 25 -22.14 -12.03 -4.23
C SER A 25 -21.75 -13.22 -3.34
N SER A 26 -20.71 -13.06 -2.50
CA SER A 26 -20.28 -14.12 -1.58
C SER A 26 -21.33 -14.44 -0.51
N HIS A 27 -22.28 -13.54 -0.27
CA HIS A 27 -23.44 -13.74 0.60
C HIS A 27 -24.68 -14.24 -0.14
N GLY A 28 -24.53 -14.64 -1.40
CA GLY A 28 -25.59 -15.26 -2.20
C GLY A 28 -26.55 -14.27 -2.88
N LEU A 29 -26.24 -12.96 -2.87
CA LEU A 29 -27.02 -11.95 -3.56
C LEU A 29 -26.69 -11.95 -5.06
N ARG A 30 -27.70 -11.73 -5.89
CA ARG A 30 -27.52 -11.51 -7.34
C ARG A 30 -27.12 -10.05 -7.55
N VAL A 31 -25.87 -9.83 -7.93
CA VAL A 31 -25.30 -8.49 -8.08
C VAL A 31 -25.05 -8.17 -9.54
N ALA A 32 -25.56 -7.03 -9.99
CA ALA A 32 -25.13 -6.40 -11.23
C ALA A 32 -24.12 -5.30 -10.90
N LEU A 33 -23.02 -5.21 -11.66
CA LEU A 33 -22.09 -4.11 -11.59
C LEU A 33 -22.02 -3.44 -12.96
N VAL A 34 -22.15 -2.12 -12.97
CA VAL A 34 -22.05 -1.30 -14.19
C VAL A 34 -20.92 -0.29 -14.04
N GLU A 35 -20.12 -0.17 -15.10
CA GLU A 35 -19.02 0.79 -15.19
C GLU A 35 -19.19 1.63 -16.46
N ARG A 36 -18.92 2.93 -16.35
CA ARG A 36 -19.10 3.88 -17.46
C ARG A 36 -17.97 3.77 -18.51
N HIS A 37 -16.77 3.43 -18.04
CA HIS A 37 -15.58 3.32 -18.90
C HIS A 37 -14.99 1.91 -18.80
N ASP A 38 -13.75 1.79 -18.32
CA ASP A 38 -13.11 0.50 -18.04
C ASP A 38 -13.00 0.31 -16.52
N PHE A 39 -12.87 -0.94 -16.08
CA PHE A 39 -12.68 -1.24 -14.67
C PHE A 39 -11.42 -0.58 -14.13
N ALA A 40 -11.52 -0.05 -12.92
CA ALA A 40 -10.46 0.67 -12.22
C ALA A 40 -9.90 1.91 -12.94
N SER A 41 -10.44 2.34 -14.08
CA SER A 41 -9.89 3.41 -14.94
C SER A 41 -9.91 4.82 -14.32
N GLY A 42 -10.58 5.02 -13.20
CA GLY A 42 -10.62 6.29 -12.47
C GLY A 42 -9.58 6.36 -11.35
N THR A 43 -10.00 6.83 -10.19
CA THR A 43 -9.13 7.03 -9.01
C THR A 43 -8.31 5.79 -8.63
N SER A 44 -8.81 4.57 -8.88
CA SER A 44 -8.07 3.35 -8.58
C SER A 44 -6.78 3.25 -9.41
N GLN A 45 -6.84 3.56 -10.71
CA GLN A 45 -5.66 3.57 -11.59
C GLN A 45 -4.75 4.77 -11.34
N GLU A 46 -5.33 5.94 -11.04
CA GLU A 46 -4.60 7.18 -10.79
C GLU A 46 -4.00 7.26 -9.36
N SER A 47 -3.98 6.14 -8.65
CA SER A 47 -3.34 6.01 -7.36
C SER A 47 -1.85 5.68 -7.50
N SER A 48 -1.12 5.65 -6.39
CA SER A 48 0.27 5.16 -6.36
C SER A 48 0.39 3.66 -6.63
N CYS A 49 -0.71 2.94 -6.80
CA CYS A 49 -0.77 1.48 -6.91
C CYS A 49 -0.05 0.74 -5.76
N MET A 50 0.03 1.39 -4.62
CA MET A 50 0.74 0.92 -3.44
C MET A 50 -0.20 0.17 -2.51
N VAL A 51 0.11 -1.07 -2.21
CA VAL A 51 -0.56 -1.84 -1.16
C VAL A 51 0.22 -1.64 0.14
N TRP A 52 -0.21 -0.65 0.89
CA TRP A 52 0.53 -0.02 1.95
C TRP A 52 0.11 -0.48 3.35
N GLY A 53 1.08 -0.74 4.21
CA GLY A 53 0.82 -1.10 5.61
C GLY A 53 0.63 0.09 6.56
N GLY A 54 0.64 1.32 6.04
CA GLY A 54 0.31 2.50 6.84
C GLY A 54 1.46 3.09 7.65
N PHE A 55 2.69 3.01 7.15
CA PHE A 55 3.90 3.52 7.83
C PHE A 55 3.73 4.95 8.40
N LYS A 56 3.10 5.86 7.63
CA LYS A 56 2.85 7.25 8.06
C LYS A 56 1.99 7.35 9.33
N TYR A 57 1.08 6.40 9.56
CA TYR A 57 0.20 6.43 10.74
C TYR A 57 0.92 6.08 12.05
N LEU A 58 2.20 5.70 12.01
CA LEU A 58 3.02 5.61 13.21
C LEU A 58 3.20 6.97 13.90
N GLU A 59 3.20 8.07 13.13
CA GLU A 59 3.29 9.42 13.67
C GLU A 59 2.08 9.76 14.54
N SER A 60 0.90 9.30 14.16
CA SER A 60 -0.34 9.47 14.95
C SER A 60 -0.48 8.45 16.08
N ARG A 61 0.49 7.54 16.26
CA ARG A 61 0.51 6.46 17.26
C ARG A 61 -0.67 5.50 17.19
N ASP A 62 -1.33 5.41 16.05
CA ASP A 62 -2.42 4.45 15.84
C ASP A 62 -1.86 3.07 15.46
N LEU A 63 -1.22 2.44 16.44
CA LEU A 63 -0.57 1.13 16.25
C LEU A 63 -1.56 0.03 15.88
N LYS A 64 -2.82 0.14 16.34
CA LYS A 64 -3.87 -0.83 16.00
C LYS A 64 -4.25 -0.75 14.52
N LEU A 65 -4.40 0.46 14.00
CA LEU A 65 -4.64 0.68 12.57
C LEU A 65 -3.46 0.14 11.75
N VAL A 66 -2.23 0.50 12.10
CA VAL A 66 -1.03 0.04 11.39
C VAL A 66 -0.93 -1.49 11.38
N ALA A 67 -1.15 -2.15 12.52
CA ALA A 67 -1.14 -3.61 12.58
C ALA A 67 -2.21 -4.24 11.68
N GLY A 68 -3.43 -3.68 11.65
CA GLY A 68 -4.52 -4.13 10.77
C GLY A 68 -4.22 -3.94 9.28
N LEU A 69 -3.65 -2.80 8.90
CA LEU A 69 -3.24 -2.51 7.52
C LEU A 69 -2.10 -3.44 7.07
N CYS A 70 -1.10 -3.66 7.92
CA CYS A 70 -0.02 -4.61 7.66
C CYS A 70 -0.55 -6.05 7.49
N ASP A 71 -1.49 -6.48 8.34
CA ASP A 71 -2.09 -7.81 8.22
C ASP A 71 -2.86 -7.96 6.90
N SER A 72 -3.67 -6.97 6.53
CA SER A 72 -4.40 -6.94 5.26
C SER A 72 -3.46 -6.97 4.06
N ARG A 73 -2.41 -6.15 4.06
CA ARG A 73 -1.34 -6.13 3.04
C ARG A 73 -0.68 -7.51 2.90
N ASN A 74 -0.30 -8.13 4.01
CA ASN A 74 0.37 -9.43 4.00
C ASN A 74 -0.54 -10.54 3.47
N ARG A 75 -1.84 -10.51 3.80
CA ARG A 75 -2.84 -11.45 3.26
C ARG A 75 -2.99 -11.30 1.75
N LEU A 76 -3.07 -10.07 1.25
CA LEU A 76 -3.14 -9.80 -0.19
C LEU A 76 -1.88 -10.30 -0.91
N ALA A 77 -0.69 -9.99 -0.39
CA ALA A 77 0.56 -10.45 -0.97
C ALA A 77 0.67 -11.99 -1.01
N LYS A 78 0.16 -12.66 0.03
CA LYS A 78 0.11 -14.13 0.08
C LYS A 78 -0.93 -14.72 -0.89
N ALA A 79 -2.09 -14.09 -1.01
CA ALA A 79 -3.17 -14.55 -1.88
C ALA A 79 -2.84 -14.33 -3.37
N PHE A 80 -2.10 -13.28 -3.69
CA PHE A 80 -1.83 -12.85 -5.06
C PHE A 80 -0.34 -12.56 -5.31
N PRO A 81 0.54 -13.56 -5.15
CA PRO A 81 1.99 -13.35 -5.19
C PRO A 81 2.52 -12.89 -6.56
N THR A 82 1.77 -13.13 -7.63
CA THR A 82 2.14 -12.70 -8.99
C THR A 82 1.67 -11.29 -9.33
N ARG A 83 0.81 -10.69 -8.49
CA ARG A 83 0.22 -9.37 -8.72
C ARG A 83 0.80 -8.28 -7.82
N LEU A 84 1.53 -8.67 -6.81
CA LEU A 84 2.13 -7.76 -5.83
C LEU A 84 3.63 -8.01 -5.75
N ALA A 85 4.40 -6.97 -5.98
CA ALA A 85 5.86 -7.00 -5.87
C ALA A 85 6.29 -6.28 -4.59
N GLU A 86 7.05 -6.97 -3.73
CA GLU A 86 7.71 -6.30 -2.61
C GLU A 86 8.72 -5.28 -3.15
N THR A 87 8.54 -4.03 -2.75
CA THR A 87 9.34 -2.90 -3.24
C THR A 87 9.98 -2.17 -2.08
N ARG A 88 11.23 -1.78 -2.27
CA ARG A 88 11.96 -0.96 -1.29
C ARG A 88 11.65 0.51 -1.51
N PHE A 89 11.33 1.19 -0.43
CA PHE A 89 11.06 2.63 -0.38
C PHE A 89 12.11 3.32 0.46
N LEU A 90 12.66 4.40 -0.07
CA LEU A 90 13.54 5.29 0.67
C LEU A 90 12.74 6.49 1.17
N ALA A 91 12.60 6.62 2.49
CA ALA A 91 12.12 7.82 3.13
C ALA A 91 13.32 8.69 3.51
N ALA A 92 13.68 9.61 2.63
CA ALA A 92 14.73 10.60 2.91
C ALA A 92 14.21 11.65 3.91
N MET A 93 15.03 12.01 4.88
CA MET A 93 14.66 12.93 5.95
C MET A 93 15.47 14.22 5.81
N ASP A 94 14.76 15.31 5.60
CA ASP A 94 15.37 16.65 5.48
C ASP A 94 15.77 17.24 6.85
N HIS A 95 16.37 18.43 6.81
CA HIS A 95 16.77 19.15 8.02
C HIS A 95 15.58 19.65 8.86
N GLY A 96 14.40 19.79 8.26
CA GLY A 96 13.15 20.19 8.93
C GLY A 96 12.36 19.03 9.54
N ALA A 97 12.79 17.78 9.28
CA ALA A 97 12.07 16.63 9.83
C ALA A 97 12.01 16.66 11.37
N PRO A 98 10.83 16.38 11.96
CA PRO A 98 10.62 16.53 13.41
C PRO A 98 11.45 15.54 14.25
N PHE A 99 11.92 14.46 13.62
CA PHE A 99 12.69 13.40 14.28
C PHE A 99 14.03 13.18 13.59
N PRO A 100 15.07 12.81 14.33
CA PRO A 100 16.35 12.41 13.75
C PRO A 100 16.22 11.04 13.03
N PRO A 101 17.07 10.75 12.03
CA PRO A 101 16.98 9.51 11.24
C PRO A 101 17.07 8.22 12.08
N TRP A 102 17.83 8.22 13.18
CA TRP A 102 17.92 7.05 14.07
C TRP A 102 16.60 6.75 14.78
N PHE A 103 15.84 7.80 15.18
CA PHE A 103 14.54 7.62 15.81
C PHE A 103 13.51 7.08 14.80
N ALA A 104 13.52 7.62 13.59
CA ALA A 104 12.68 7.13 12.50
C ALA A 104 13.03 5.66 12.14
N SER A 105 14.30 5.26 12.29
CA SER A 105 14.71 3.86 12.13
C SER A 105 14.07 2.95 13.18
N LEU A 106 13.90 3.39 14.40
CA LEU A 106 13.15 2.64 15.43
C LEU A 106 11.66 2.49 15.03
N GLY A 107 11.07 3.56 14.49
CA GLY A 107 9.71 3.50 13.92
C GLY A 107 9.59 2.47 12.78
N ALA A 108 10.58 2.41 11.91
CA ALA A 108 10.61 1.43 10.82
C ALA A 108 10.75 -0.01 11.32
N VAL A 109 11.54 -0.25 12.37
CA VAL A 109 11.63 -1.55 13.03
C VAL A 109 10.30 -1.92 13.70
N ALA A 110 9.66 -0.98 14.38
CA ALA A 110 8.34 -1.19 14.96
C ALA A 110 7.29 -1.52 13.88
N TYR A 111 7.30 -0.80 12.75
CA TYR A 111 6.45 -1.08 11.59
C TYR A 111 6.64 -2.50 11.06
N TRP A 112 7.89 -2.89 10.87
CA TRP A 112 8.23 -4.24 10.42
C TRP A 112 7.78 -5.32 11.42
N GLY A 113 7.93 -5.07 12.73
CA GLY A 113 7.41 -5.92 13.79
C GLY A 113 5.89 -6.05 13.77
N LEU A 114 5.17 -4.92 13.65
CA LEU A 114 3.70 -4.90 13.49
C LEU A 114 3.26 -5.65 12.23
N GLY A 115 4.07 -5.61 11.17
CA GLY A 115 3.90 -6.39 9.94
C GLY A 115 4.29 -7.85 10.06
N ARG A 116 4.54 -8.36 11.27
CA ARG A 116 4.95 -9.75 11.55
C ARG A 116 6.22 -10.18 10.81
N LEU A 117 7.12 -9.24 10.56
CA LEU A 117 8.41 -9.47 9.87
C LEU A 117 8.24 -10.07 8.45
N ALA A 118 7.09 -9.84 7.82
CA ALA A 118 6.72 -10.48 6.55
C ALA A 118 7.43 -9.88 5.32
N THR A 119 8.04 -8.70 5.47
CA THR A 119 8.83 -8.02 4.43
C THR A 119 10.31 -8.01 4.80
N GLN A 120 11.15 -7.55 3.88
CA GLN A 120 12.57 -7.35 4.19
C GLN A 120 12.75 -6.36 5.36
N PRO A 121 13.76 -6.57 6.23
CA PRO A 121 13.99 -5.69 7.36
C PRO A 121 14.35 -4.28 6.90
N PRO A 122 13.92 -3.26 7.66
CA PRO A 122 14.28 -1.87 7.37
C PRO A 122 15.78 -1.65 7.56
N ARG A 123 16.30 -0.63 6.88
CA ARG A 123 17.71 -0.25 6.95
C ARG A 123 17.82 1.25 7.16
N HIS A 124 18.68 1.64 8.10
CA HIS A 124 19.13 3.02 8.17
C HIS A 124 20.02 3.36 6.99
N ARG A 125 19.84 4.55 6.40
CA ARG A 125 20.67 5.05 5.30
C ARG A 125 21.31 6.38 5.70
N SER A 126 22.63 6.41 5.75
CA SER A 126 23.36 7.67 5.92
C SER A 126 23.22 8.53 4.67
N ARG A 127 23.48 9.84 4.81
CA ARG A 127 23.49 10.78 3.69
C ARG A 127 24.39 10.30 2.54
N GLU A 128 25.63 9.87 2.87
CA GLU A 128 26.60 9.38 1.88
C GLU A 128 26.12 8.11 1.17
N THR A 129 25.38 7.28 1.88
CA THR A 129 24.78 6.09 1.28
C THR A 129 23.65 6.46 0.32
N ILE A 130 22.82 7.44 0.68
CA ILE A 130 21.75 7.95 -0.19
C ILE A 130 22.34 8.57 -1.45
N GLU A 131 23.36 9.43 -1.32
CA GLU A 131 24.05 10.08 -2.44
C GLU A 131 24.56 9.06 -3.48
N ARG A 132 25.07 7.94 -2.99
CA ARG A 132 25.57 6.87 -3.87
C ARG A 132 24.48 6.03 -4.51
N LEU A 133 23.40 5.73 -3.78
CA LEU A 133 22.33 4.84 -4.25
C LEU A 133 21.29 5.58 -5.09
N GLU A 134 21.04 6.84 -4.77
CA GLU A 134 19.99 7.66 -5.37
C GLU A 134 20.57 9.02 -5.83
N PRO A 135 21.36 9.05 -6.91
CA PRO A 135 22.02 10.28 -7.37
C PRO A 135 21.06 11.42 -7.74
N ALA A 136 19.78 11.12 -7.96
CA ALA A 136 18.75 12.12 -8.25
C ALA A 136 18.27 12.87 -6.98
N VAL A 137 18.61 12.39 -5.78
CA VAL A 137 18.26 13.07 -4.53
C VAL A 137 19.27 14.15 -4.21
N ASP A 138 18.81 15.38 -4.03
CA ASP A 138 19.66 16.46 -3.50
C ASP A 138 20.00 16.20 -2.03
N THR A 139 21.14 15.59 -1.81
CA THR A 139 21.59 15.22 -0.46
C THR A 139 22.04 16.40 0.37
N SER A 140 22.17 17.63 -0.18
CA SER A 140 22.43 18.83 0.62
C SER A 140 21.29 19.14 1.57
N LEU A 141 20.08 18.73 1.23
CA LEU A 141 18.86 18.92 2.01
C LEU A 141 18.57 17.75 2.97
N VAL A 142 19.30 16.64 2.89
CA VAL A 142 18.99 15.38 3.58
C VAL A 142 20.00 15.10 4.70
N ARG A 143 19.48 14.74 5.88
CA ARG A 143 20.30 14.30 7.03
C ARG A 143 20.59 12.79 7.03
N GLY A 144 19.82 12.02 6.29
CA GLY A 144 19.82 10.58 6.23
C GLY A 144 18.43 10.06 5.89
N GLY A 145 18.20 8.78 6.03
CA GLY A 145 16.90 8.20 5.70
C GLY A 145 16.72 6.79 6.21
N ILE A 146 15.57 6.26 5.89
CA ILE A 146 15.18 4.90 6.19
C ILE A 146 14.74 4.22 4.91
N GLU A 147 15.22 3.03 4.71
CA GLU A 147 14.73 2.14 3.67
C GLU A 147 13.85 1.08 4.32
N TYR A 148 12.63 0.93 3.83
CA TYR A 148 11.65 -0.06 4.31
C TYR A 148 10.95 -0.69 3.12
N SER A 149 10.19 -1.77 3.34
CA SER A 149 9.46 -2.45 2.29
C SER A 149 7.95 -2.33 2.45
N ASP A 150 7.30 -2.15 1.33
CA ASP A 150 5.87 -2.36 1.12
C ASP A 150 5.65 -3.03 -0.24
N TYR A 151 4.41 -3.14 -0.70
CA TYR A 151 4.10 -3.77 -1.98
C TYR A 151 3.58 -2.76 -2.98
N LEU A 152 3.90 -2.97 -4.26
CA LEU A 152 3.29 -2.31 -5.40
C LEU A 152 2.52 -3.33 -6.23
N LEU A 153 1.46 -2.88 -6.89
CA LEU A 153 0.82 -3.65 -7.95
C LEU A 153 1.81 -3.82 -9.11
N VAL A 154 1.96 -5.05 -9.60
CA VAL A 154 2.80 -5.34 -10.76
C VAL A 154 2.24 -4.57 -11.96
N ASP A 155 3.13 -3.95 -12.74
CA ASP A 155 2.81 -3.13 -13.90
C ASP A 155 1.91 -1.91 -13.59
N ASN A 156 1.78 -1.53 -12.32
CA ASN A 156 0.87 -0.49 -11.86
C ASN A 156 -0.58 -0.70 -12.36
N ASP A 157 -1.00 -1.95 -12.53
CA ASP A 157 -2.33 -2.30 -13.04
C ASP A 157 -3.34 -2.44 -11.90
N ALA A 158 -4.13 -1.40 -11.69
CA ALA A 158 -5.20 -1.40 -10.68
C ALA A 158 -6.41 -2.29 -11.05
N ARG A 159 -6.50 -2.79 -12.28
CA ARG A 159 -7.56 -3.74 -12.71
C ARG A 159 -7.43 -5.10 -12.03
N PHE A 160 -6.34 -5.33 -11.33
CA PHE A 160 -6.17 -6.48 -10.46
C PHE A 160 -7.24 -6.55 -9.36
N VAL A 161 -7.77 -5.44 -8.92
CA VAL A 161 -8.77 -5.37 -7.85
C VAL A 161 -10.14 -6.02 -8.32
#